data_f722b1ee0a0a57ea0f181803e741fceb
#
_entry.id   f722b1ee0a0a57ea0f181803e741fceb
#
_cell.length_a   1.000
_cell.length_b   1.000
_cell.length_c   1.000
_cell.angle_alpha   90.00
_cell.angle_beta   90.00
_cell.angle_gamma   90.00
#
_symmetry.space_group_name_H-M   'P 1'
#
loop_
_entity.id
_entity.type
_entity.pdbx_description
1 polymer ?
#
loop_
_entity_poly.entity_id
_entity_poly.type
_entity_poly.pdbx_seq_one_letter_code
_entity_poly.pdbx_strand_id
1 'polypeptide(L)'
;MDKTQAKEAMRELTLMMLYLSRFSQEKKFHEAKDFYAWKGYDFDILNKLDDADYIQQGNHPSRSKSVYITDSGISRAQELLSKYDIDDWK
;
A
#
# COMPACT_ATOMS: atom_id res chain seq x y z
N MET A 1 4.77 20.91 -13.66
CA MET A 1 5.06 19.99 -12.54
C MET A 1 6.47 19.46 -12.71
N ASP A 2 7.29 19.53 -11.71
CA ASP A 2 8.64 19.01 -11.78
C ASP A 2 8.66 17.48 -11.52
N LYS A 3 9.82 16.88 -11.79
CA LYS A 3 9.97 15.42 -11.66
C LYS A 3 9.78 14.92 -10.24
N THR A 4 10.13 15.72 -9.23
CA THR A 4 9.99 15.34 -7.82
C THR A 4 8.52 15.22 -7.45
N GLN A 5 7.71 16.18 -7.86
CA GLN A 5 6.27 16.16 -7.61
C GLN A 5 5.61 14.97 -8.30
N ALA A 6 6.02 14.66 -9.53
CA ALA A 6 5.47 13.51 -10.25
C ALA A 6 5.77 12.20 -9.51
N LYS A 7 7.00 12.03 -9.02
CA LYS A 7 7.36 10.82 -8.26
C LYS A 7 6.61 10.70 -6.95
N GLU A 8 6.39 11.80 -6.25
CA GLU A 8 5.57 11.81 -5.04
C GLU A 8 4.14 11.43 -5.35
N ALA A 9 3.58 11.98 -6.42
CA ALA A 9 2.23 11.62 -6.85
C ALA A 9 2.13 10.13 -7.17
N MET A 10 3.12 9.56 -7.84
CA MET A 10 3.15 8.13 -8.13
C MET A 10 3.16 7.29 -6.86
N ARG A 11 3.91 7.70 -5.84
CA ARG A 11 3.94 6.99 -4.55
C ARG A 11 2.58 7.06 -3.86
N GLU A 12 1.99 8.24 -3.82
CA GLU A 12 0.68 8.43 -3.20
C GLU A 12 -0.39 7.62 -3.93
N LEU A 13 -0.43 7.71 -5.24
CA LEU A 13 -1.41 7.00 -6.06
C LEU A 13 -1.25 5.47 -5.92
N THR A 14 -0.01 5.00 -5.92
CA THR A 14 0.27 3.58 -5.76
C THR A 14 -0.20 3.08 -4.40
N LEU A 15 0.08 3.80 -3.33
CA LEU A 15 -0.38 3.42 -1.99
C LEU A 15 -1.91 3.41 -1.92
N MET A 16 -2.57 4.41 -2.51
CA MET A 16 -4.02 4.46 -2.56
C MET A 16 -4.60 3.26 -3.32
N MET A 17 -4.01 2.91 -4.45
CA MET A 17 -4.45 1.75 -5.24
C MET A 17 -4.24 0.44 -4.49
N LEU A 18 -3.10 0.29 -3.81
CA LEU A 18 -2.85 -0.89 -2.98
C LEU A 18 -3.92 -1.01 -1.89
N TYR A 19 -4.21 0.10 -1.23
CA TYR A 19 -5.21 0.11 -0.17
C TYR A 19 -6.62 -0.16 -0.70
N LEU A 20 -7.01 0.50 -1.79
CA LEU A 20 -8.35 0.33 -2.37
C LEU A 20 -8.58 -1.09 -2.89
N SER A 21 -7.55 -1.74 -3.38
CA SER A 21 -7.63 -3.12 -3.89
C SER A 21 -7.23 -4.16 -2.86
N ARG A 22 -7.09 -3.77 -1.59
CA ARG A 22 -6.64 -4.67 -0.53
C ARG A 22 -7.56 -5.87 -0.34
N PHE A 23 -6.97 -6.95 0.12
CA PHE A 23 -7.71 -8.12 0.57
C PHE A 23 -7.18 -8.51 1.96
N SER A 24 -7.98 -9.22 2.72
CA SER A 24 -7.60 -9.66 4.04
C SER A 24 -7.41 -11.17 4.06
N GLN A 25 -6.45 -11.62 4.89
CA GLN A 25 -6.31 -13.04 5.21
C GLN A 25 -6.67 -13.20 6.67
N GLU A 26 -7.68 -14.01 6.95
CA GLU A 26 -8.02 -14.34 8.32
C GLU A 26 -7.03 -15.33 8.87
N LYS A 27 -6.42 -14.97 9.99
CA LYS A 27 -5.61 -15.92 10.75
C LYS A 27 -6.54 -16.70 11.65
N LYS A 28 -6.38 -18.03 11.62
CA LYS A 28 -7.26 -18.97 12.31
C LYS A 28 -7.51 -18.68 13.79
N PHE A 29 -6.57 -18.02 14.45
CA PHE A 29 -6.60 -17.83 15.89
C PHE A 29 -6.54 -16.37 16.31
N HIS A 30 -6.71 -15.45 15.37
CA HIS A 30 -6.67 -14.01 15.65
C HIS A 30 -7.90 -13.33 15.06
N GLU A 31 -8.47 -12.45 15.85
CA GLU A 31 -9.61 -11.63 15.41
C GLU A 31 -9.16 -10.52 14.47
N ALA A 32 -7.90 -10.09 14.59
CA ALA A 32 -7.36 -9.04 13.74
C ALA A 32 -7.14 -9.55 12.31
N LYS A 33 -7.53 -8.74 11.35
CA LYS A 33 -7.31 -9.01 9.93
C LYS A 33 -6.11 -8.21 9.45
N ASP A 34 -5.18 -8.90 8.80
CA ASP A 34 -4.09 -8.23 8.09
C ASP A 34 -4.52 -7.93 6.67
N PHE A 35 -4.09 -6.80 6.15
CA PHE A 35 -4.42 -6.39 4.79
C PHE A 35 -3.22 -6.56 3.88
N TYR A 36 -3.49 -7.13 2.71
CA TYR A 36 -2.51 -7.39 1.66
C TYR A 36 -3.01 -6.80 0.37
N ALA A 37 -2.12 -6.59 -0.58
CA ALA A 37 -2.47 -6.15 -1.92
C ALA A 37 -1.57 -6.85 -2.93
N TRP A 38 -2.10 -7.10 -4.12
CA TRP A 38 -1.31 -7.68 -5.20
C TRP A 38 -0.31 -6.66 -5.73
N LYS A 39 0.90 -7.10 -5.98
CA LYS A 39 1.92 -6.30 -6.63
C LYS A 39 1.63 -6.22 -8.13
N GLY A 40 1.95 -5.13 -8.73
CA GLY A 40 1.80 -4.92 -10.16
C GLY A 40 2.27 -3.54 -10.53
N TYR A 41 3.03 -2.93 -9.63
CA TYR A 41 3.43 -1.53 -9.73
C TYR A 41 4.94 -1.42 -9.91
N ASP A 42 5.40 -0.22 -10.19
CA ASP A 42 6.82 0.07 -10.35
C ASP A 42 7.61 -0.37 -9.12
N PHE A 43 8.67 -1.12 -9.35
CA PHE A 43 9.49 -1.71 -8.28
C PHE A 43 10.13 -0.64 -7.40
N ASP A 44 10.61 0.46 -7.99
CA ASP A 44 11.21 1.56 -7.22
C ASP A 44 10.18 2.22 -6.32
N ILE A 45 8.96 2.38 -6.80
CA ILE A 45 7.87 2.94 -6.00
C ILE A 45 7.54 2.02 -4.81
N LEU A 46 7.47 0.72 -5.05
CA LEU A 46 7.21 -0.25 -3.98
C LEU A 46 8.33 -0.22 -2.94
N ASN A 47 9.59 -0.12 -3.37
CA ASN A 47 10.72 -0.01 -2.46
C ASN A 47 10.64 1.27 -1.61
N LYS A 48 10.23 2.38 -2.19
CA LYS A 48 10.05 3.63 -1.44
C LYS A 48 8.94 3.53 -0.41
N LEU A 49 7.84 2.85 -0.74
CA LEU A 49 6.76 2.63 0.22
C LEU A 49 7.19 1.70 1.36
N ASP A 50 8.01 0.70 1.04
CA ASP A 50 8.59 -0.20 2.04
C ASP A 50 9.54 0.57 2.96
N ASP A 51 10.43 1.39 2.40
CA ASP A 51 11.36 2.23 3.16
C ASP A 51 10.62 3.19 4.11
N ALA A 52 9.47 3.68 3.68
CA ALA A 52 8.64 4.57 4.50
C ALA A 52 7.80 3.81 5.53
N ASP A 53 7.89 2.50 5.57
CA ASP A 53 7.15 1.61 6.48
C ASP A 53 5.64 1.62 6.23
N TYR A 54 5.22 1.89 5.01
CA TYR A 54 3.81 1.81 4.63
C TYR A 54 3.42 0.42 4.13
N ILE A 55 4.36 -0.31 3.59
CA ILE A 55 4.17 -1.69 3.16
C ILE A 55 5.37 -2.53 3.57
N GLN A 56 5.19 -3.85 3.54
CA GLN A 56 6.28 -4.82 3.74
C GLN A 56 6.25 -5.82 2.60
N GLN A 57 7.37 -5.94 1.90
CA GLN A 57 7.49 -6.86 0.78
C GLN A 57 7.95 -8.26 1.18
N GLY A 58 8.40 -8.42 2.42
CA GLY A 58 8.90 -9.68 2.93
C GLY A 58 10.36 -9.94 2.59
N ASN A 59 10.85 -11.12 2.93
CA ASN A 59 12.25 -11.49 2.78
C ASN A 59 12.65 -11.81 1.32
N HIS A 60 11.66 -12.15 0.50
CA HIS A 60 11.89 -12.52 -0.90
C HIS A 60 10.94 -11.74 -1.80
N PRO A 61 11.14 -10.41 -1.96
CA PRO A 61 10.20 -9.58 -2.70
C PRO A 61 9.96 -10.04 -4.14
N SER A 62 10.99 -10.56 -4.79
CA SER A 62 10.88 -11.01 -6.18
C SER A 62 10.03 -12.26 -6.34
N ARG A 63 9.80 -13.03 -5.28
CA ARG A 63 8.99 -14.25 -5.29
C ARG A 63 7.57 -14.03 -4.78
N SER A 64 7.36 -12.92 -4.10
CA SER A 64 6.08 -12.62 -3.49
C SER A 64 5.19 -11.89 -4.47
N LYS A 65 3.95 -12.32 -4.62
CA LYS A 65 2.98 -11.68 -5.51
C LYS A 65 2.16 -10.60 -4.81
N SER A 66 2.26 -10.53 -3.49
CA SER A 66 1.50 -9.57 -2.70
C SER A 66 2.42 -8.86 -1.72
N VAL A 67 1.94 -7.73 -1.22
CA VAL A 67 2.61 -6.97 -0.16
C VAL A 67 1.67 -6.86 1.02
N TYR A 68 2.24 -6.78 2.22
CA TYR A 68 1.50 -6.48 3.44
C TYR A 68 1.42 -4.96 3.60
N ILE A 69 0.22 -4.45 3.93
CA ILE A 69 0.03 -3.03 4.20
C ILE A 69 0.09 -2.84 5.72
N THR A 70 1.05 -2.03 6.18
CA THR A 70 1.24 -1.78 7.60
C THR A 70 0.13 -0.87 8.15
N ASP A 71 0.03 -0.79 9.48
CA ASP A 71 -0.90 0.14 10.11
C ASP A 71 -0.62 1.58 9.69
N SER A 72 0.66 1.96 9.59
CA SER A 72 1.08 3.26 9.08
C SER A 72 0.62 3.47 7.63
N GLY A 73 0.73 2.43 6.82
CA GLY A 73 0.28 2.46 5.42
C GLY A 73 -1.23 2.66 5.32
N ILE A 74 -1.99 1.95 6.15
CA ILE A 74 -3.46 2.10 6.20
C ILE A 74 -3.82 3.54 6.58
N SER A 75 -3.22 4.07 7.64
CA SER A 75 -3.49 5.44 8.10
C SER A 75 -3.14 6.46 7.02
N ARG A 76 -1.99 6.29 6.38
CA ARG A 76 -1.56 7.21 5.31
C ARG A 76 -2.49 7.15 4.11
N ALA A 77 -2.91 5.94 3.72
CA ALA A 77 -3.84 5.77 2.61
C ALA A 77 -5.19 6.44 2.91
N GLN A 78 -5.69 6.30 4.13
CA GLN A 78 -6.93 6.94 4.55
C GLN A 78 -6.82 8.47 4.50
N GLU A 79 -5.69 9.04 4.92
CA GLU A 79 -5.42 10.47 4.78
C GLU A 79 -5.47 10.91 3.32
N LEU A 80 -4.86 10.13 2.44
CA LEU A 80 -4.81 10.44 1.01
C LEU A 80 -6.19 10.37 0.38
N LEU A 81 -6.98 9.35 0.71
CA LEU A 81 -8.35 9.25 0.21
C LEU A 81 -9.17 10.44 0.65
N SER A 82 -9.02 10.88 1.90
CA SER A 82 -9.70 12.06 2.41
C SER A 82 -9.26 13.33 1.67
N LYS A 83 -7.95 13.46 1.44
CA LYS A 83 -7.37 14.60 0.71
C LYS A 83 -7.96 14.75 -0.69
N TYR A 84 -8.20 13.63 -1.35
CA TYR A 84 -8.71 13.60 -2.72
C TYR A 84 -10.21 13.34 -2.81
N ASP A 85 -10.90 13.31 -1.67
CA ASP A 85 -12.35 13.12 -1.59
C ASP A 85 -12.80 11.82 -2.26
N ILE A 86 -12.10 10.74 -1.97
CA ILE A 86 -12.38 9.42 -2.51
C ILE A 86 -12.96 8.54 -1.41
N ASP A 87 -14.11 7.94 -1.66
CA ASP A 87 -14.74 7.01 -0.73
C ASP A 87 -14.12 5.61 -0.85
N ASP A 88 -13.87 4.99 0.30
CA ASP A 88 -13.43 3.60 0.35
C ASP A 88 -14.67 2.72 0.15
N TRP A 89 -14.58 1.82 -0.82
CA TRP A 89 -15.71 0.95 -1.18
C TRP A 89 -15.83 -0.31 -0.32
N LYS A 90 -14.84 -0.54 0.53
CA LYS A 90 -14.82 -1.75 1.39
C LYS A 90 -15.27 -1.46 2.80
#